data_d218613567e189cb99c187ff49a9762a
#
_entry.id   d218613567e189cb99c187ff49a9762a
#
_cell.length_a   1.000
_cell.length_b   1.000
_cell.length_c   1.000
_cell.angle_alpha   90.00
_cell.angle_beta   90.00
_cell.angle_gamma   90.00
#
_symmetry.space_group_name_H-M   'P 1'
#
loop_
_entity.id
_entity.type
_entity.pdbx_description
1 polymer ?
#
loop_
_entity_poly.entity_id
_entity_poly.type
_entity_poly.pdbx_seq_one_letter_code
_entity_poly.pdbx_strand_id
1 'polypeptide(L)'
;GGNSGNQSATLVITALSTGDCTLGDWPRILRRELILGLLLGGLLAIPGYLLAVVYAPTPAAALVIPLTVAGVVLMGTLVGSTLPLLFRSLGLDPALMSNPFVSAIVDVVGLVLYMGIALAVLGG
;
A
#
# COMPACT_ATOMS: atom_id res chain seq x y z
N GLY A 1 -5.16 -3.03 1.37
CA GLY A 1 -4.23 -2.44 0.38
C GLY A 1 -4.96 -1.50 -0.56
N GLY A 2 -6.01 -1.97 -1.20
CA GLY A 2 -6.82 -1.16 -2.12
C GLY A 2 -7.40 0.09 -1.48
N ASN A 3 -7.93 -0.04 -0.26
CA ASN A 3 -8.46 1.11 0.47
C ASN A 3 -7.37 2.12 0.83
N SER A 4 -6.22 1.65 1.31
CA SER A 4 -5.09 2.51 1.63
C SER A 4 -4.57 3.22 0.38
N GLY A 5 -4.47 2.50 -0.74
CA GLY A 5 -4.03 3.07 -2.01
C GLY A 5 -5.00 4.14 -2.52
N ASN A 6 -6.30 3.89 -2.44
CA ASN A 6 -7.31 4.86 -2.86
C ASN A 6 -7.29 6.12 -2.00
N GLN A 7 -7.14 5.98 -0.69
CA GLN A 7 -7.04 7.13 0.21
C GLN A 7 -5.79 7.95 -0.08
N SER A 8 -4.65 7.31 -0.23
CA SER A 8 -3.38 7.99 -0.54
C SER A 8 -3.46 8.70 -1.88
N ALA A 9 -3.99 8.04 -2.91
CA ALA A 9 -4.17 8.64 -4.23
C ALA A 9 -5.08 9.86 -4.17
N THR A 10 -6.21 9.77 -3.49
CA THR A 10 -7.17 10.86 -3.35
C THR A 10 -6.53 12.06 -2.65
N LEU A 11 -5.80 11.84 -1.57
CA LEU A 11 -5.12 12.92 -0.84
C LEU A 11 -4.07 13.61 -1.70
N VAL A 12 -3.27 12.85 -2.45
CA VAL A 12 -2.24 13.41 -3.33
C VAL A 12 -2.88 14.16 -4.50
N ILE A 13 -3.90 13.60 -5.13
CA ILE A 13 -4.61 14.27 -6.24
C ILE A 13 -5.21 15.60 -5.76
N THR A 14 -5.86 15.59 -4.60
CA THR A 14 -6.44 16.80 -4.01
C THR A 14 -5.36 17.85 -3.73
N ALA A 15 -4.26 17.44 -3.10
CA ALA A 15 -3.17 18.35 -2.76
C ALA A 15 -2.52 18.95 -4.02
N LEU A 16 -2.35 18.16 -5.08
CA LEU A 16 -1.84 18.66 -6.36
C LEU A 16 -2.82 19.64 -7.01
N SER A 17 -4.12 19.34 -6.97
CA SER A 17 -5.16 20.18 -7.57
C SER A 17 -5.30 21.52 -6.87
N THR A 18 -5.18 21.55 -5.54
CA THR A 18 -5.33 22.78 -4.75
C THR A 18 -4.04 23.59 -4.65
N GLY A 19 -2.92 23.05 -5.13
CA GLY A 19 -1.62 23.69 -5.01
C GLY A 19 -0.96 23.52 -3.64
N ASP A 20 -1.54 22.73 -2.74
CA ASP A 20 -0.93 22.45 -1.42
C ASP A 20 0.37 21.69 -1.53
N CYS A 21 0.57 20.91 -2.60
CA CYS A 21 1.84 20.30 -2.91
C CYS A 21 2.11 20.36 -4.41
N THR A 22 3.39 20.21 -4.75
CA THR A 22 3.89 20.18 -6.12
C THR A 22 4.74 18.94 -6.32
N LEU A 23 5.17 18.69 -7.57
CA LEU A 23 6.07 17.57 -7.86
C LEU A 23 7.37 17.63 -7.06
N GLY A 24 7.85 18.84 -6.73
CA GLY A 24 9.05 19.00 -5.91
C GLY A 24 8.92 18.48 -4.48
N ASP A 25 7.69 18.26 -4.02
CA ASP A 25 7.40 17.75 -2.68
C ASP A 25 7.39 16.21 -2.61
N TRP A 26 7.71 15.51 -3.69
CA TRP A 26 7.63 14.06 -3.75
C TRP A 26 8.39 13.33 -2.62
N PRO A 27 9.61 13.75 -2.21
CA PRO A 27 10.30 13.05 -1.12
C PRO A 27 9.54 13.15 0.20
N ARG A 28 8.95 14.32 0.48
CA ARG A 28 8.17 14.56 1.68
C ARG A 28 6.88 13.73 1.67
N ILE A 29 6.21 13.66 0.52
CA ILE A 29 4.99 12.87 0.36
C ILE A 29 5.29 11.39 0.59
N LEU A 30 6.32 10.85 -0.07
CA LEU A 30 6.69 9.44 0.08
C LEU A 30 7.11 9.10 1.50
N ARG A 31 7.86 9.99 2.17
CA ARG A 31 8.25 9.81 3.56
C ARG A 31 7.03 9.73 4.47
N ARG A 32 6.06 10.62 4.28
CA ARG A 32 4.81 10.61 5.04
C ARG A 32 4.03 9.31 4.80
N GLU A 33 3.91 8.90 3.55
CA GLU A 33 3.19 7.67 3.20
C GLU A 33 3.88 6.42 3.74
N LEU A 34 5.20 6.41 3.74
CA LEU A 34 5.97 5.32 4.35
C LEU A 34 5.68 5.20 5.84
N ILE A 35 5.70 6.31 6.57
CA ILE A 35 5.43 6.34 8.00
C ILE A 35 3.98 5.88 8.27
N LEU A 36 3.01 6.44 7.56
CA LEU A 36 1.60 6.08 7.71
C LEU A 36 1.35 4.62 7.36
N GLY A 37 1.97 4.12 6.29
CA GLY A 37 1.85 2.73 5.88
C GLY A 37 2.43 1.78 6.91
N LEU A 38 3.57 2.10 7.49
CA LEU A 38 4.18 1.30 8.55
C LEU A 38 3.31 1.29 9.82
N LEU A 39 2.78 2.44 10.21
CA LEU A 39 1.92 2.55 11.39
C LEU A 39 0.61 1.78 11.20
N LEU A 40 -0.07 2.02 10.07
CA LEU A 40 -1.35 1.37 9.79
C LEU A 40 -1.16 -0.13 9.53
N GLY A 41 -0.15 -0.50 8.75
CA GLY A 41 0.16 -1.90 8.47
C GLY A 41 0.53 -2.66 9.72
N GLY A 42 1.35 -2.07 10.59
CA GLY A 42 1.70 -2.65 11.87
C GLY A 42 0.49 -2.82 12.79
N LEU A 43 -0.37 -1.81 12.84
CA LEU A 43 -1.59 -1.87 13.64
C LEU A 43 -2.53 -2.98 13.16
N LEU A 44 -2.72 -3.12 11.85
CA LEU A 44 -3.59 -4.15 11.27
C LEU A 44 -2.95 -5.54 11.30
N ALA A 45 -1.63 -5.62 11.37
CA ALA A 45 -0.94 -6.91 11.49
C ALA A 45 -1.25 -7.60 12.82
N ILE A 46 -1.55 -6.86 13.87
CA ILE A 46 -1.85 -7.43 15.19
C ILE A 46 -3.10 -8.32 15.14
N PRO A 47 -4.28 -7.85 14.72
CA PRO A 47 -5.44 -8.73 14.58
C PRO A 47 -5.23 -9.81 13.51
N GLY A 48 -4.49 -9.50 12.46
CA GLY A 48 -4.12 -10.50 11.45
C GLY A 48 -3.32 -11.66 12.03
N TYR A 49 -2.37 -11.37 12.89
CA TYR A 49 -1.60 -12.40 13.58
C TYR A 49 -2.46 -13.23 14.53
N LEU A 50 -3.34 -12.56 15.29
CA LEU A 50 -4.24 -13.27 16.23
C LEU A 50 -5.16 -14.24 15.49
N LEU A 51 -5.71 -13.84 14.35
CA LEU A 51 -6.49 -14.73 13.51
C LEU A 51 -5.66 -15.87 12.95
N ALA A 52 -4.46 -15.56 12.49
CA ALA A 52 -3.58 -16.56 11.88
C ALA A 52 -3.16 -17.62 12.87
N VAL A 53 -2.88 -17.28 14.12
CA VAL A 53 -2.52 -18.22 15.17
C VAL A 53 -3.63 -19.25 15.41
N VAL A 54 -4.91 -18.82 15.32
CA VAL A 54 -6.06 -19.71 15.53
C VAL A 54 -6.21 -20.72 14.38
N TYR A 55 -5.95 -20.30 13.14
CA TYR A 55 -6.26 -21.11 11.97
C TYR A 55 -5.04 -21.74 11.31
N ALA A 56 -3.85 -21.21 11.54
CA ALA A 56 -2.65 -21.69 10.87
C ALA A 56 -2.16 -23.02 11.49
N PRO A 57 -1.74 -23.98 10.66
CA PRO A 57 -1.26 -25.27 11.16
C PRO A 57 0.12 -25.21 11.81
N THR A 58 0.94 -24.21 11.49
CA THR A 58 2.30 -24.06 12.02
C THR A 58 2.57 -22.61 12.41
N PRO A 59 3.52 -22.35 13.33
CA PRO A 59 3.91 -20.97 13.66
C PRO A 59 4.44 -20.21 12.46
N ALA A 60 5.15 -20.86 11.54
CA ALA A 60 5.65 -20.21 10.33
C ALA A 60 4.48 -19.75 9.44
N ALA A 61 3.45 -20.60 9.26
CA ALA A 61 2.26 -20.23 8.50
C ALA A 61 1.52 -19.05 9.14
N ALA A 62 1.52 -18.96 10.47
CA ALA A 62 0.89 -17.87 11.19
C ALA A 62 1.54 -16.51 10.93
N LEU A 63 2.81 -16.48 10.52
CA LEU A 63 3.51 -15.23 10.20
C LEU A 63 3.17 -14.68 8.82
N VAL A 64 2.67 -15.51 7.90
CA VAL A 64 2.35 -15.08 6.53
C VAL A 64 1.28 -13.99 6.52
N ILE A 65 0.22 -14.15 7.32
CA ILE A 65 -0.90 -13.20 7.33
C ILE A 65 -0.47 -11.81 7.83
N PRO A 66 0.14 -11.66 9.03
CA PRO A 66 0.51 -10.32 9.51
C PRO A 66 1.58 -9.66 8.63
N LEU A 67 2.54 -10.41 8.11
CA LEU A 67 3.54 -9.86 7.19
C LEU A 67 2.89 -9.39 5.90
N THR A 68 1.95 -10.16 5.35
CA THR A 68 1.23 -9.79 4.14
C THR A 68 0.37 -8.55 4.38
N VAL A 69 -0.37 -8.51 5.48
CA VAL A 69 -1.23 -7.34 5.81
C VAL A 69 -0.37 -6.09 5.91
N ALA A 70 0.71 -6.13 6.69
CA ALA A 70 1.59 -4.98 6.86
C ALA A 70 2.21 -4.56 5.53
N GLY A 71 2.70 -5.52 4.74
CA GLY A 71 3.33 -5.24 3.46
C GLY A 71 2.35 -4.70 2.42
N VAL A 72 1.15 -5.25 2.34
CA VAL A 72 0.12 -4.81 1.39
C VAL A 72 -0.38 -3.41 1.72
N VAL A 73 -0.58 -3.10 3.01
CA VAL A 73 -0.99 -1.74 3.41
C VAL A 73 0.11 -0.73 3.08
N LEU A 74 1.36 -1.04 3.42
CA LEU A 74 2.49 -0.18 3.10
C LEU A 74 2.63 0.03 1.59
N MET A 75 2.55 -1.06 0.82
CA MET A 75 2.60 -1.00 -0.64
C MET A 75 1.45 -0.17 -1.19
N GLY A 76 0.24 -0.34 -0.63
CA GLY A 76 -0.93 0.43 -1.03
C GLY A 76 -0.73 1.93 -0.87
N THR A 77 -0.23 2.38 0.28
CA THR A 77 0.02 3.80 0.50
C THR A 77 1.10 4.34 -0.44
N LEU A 78 2.18 3.59 -0.63
CA LEU A 78 3.27 4.02 -1.51
C LEU A 78 2.86 4.05 -2.98
N VAL A 79 2.23 2.99 -3.48
CA VAL A 79 1.77 2.94 -4.87
C VAL A 79 0.69 3.97 -5.11
N GLY A 80 -0.28 4.08 -4.21
CA GLY A 80 -1.39 5.02 -4.33
C GLY A 80 -0.93 6.47 -4.37
N SER A 81 0.09 6.84 -3.59
CA SER A 81 0.65 8.18 -3.61
C SER A 81 1.58 8.44 -4.79
N THR A 82 2.33 7.41 -5.20
CA THR A 82 3.31 7.53 -6.29
C THR A 82 2.64 7.67 -7.66
N LEU A 83 1.55 6.94 -7.91
CA LEU A 83 0.90 6.95 -9.22
C LEU A 83 0.42 8.35 -9.67
N PRO A 84 -0.28 9.14 -8.82
CA PRO A 84 -0.65 10.50 -9.22
C PRO A 84 0.57 11.39 -9.47
N LEU A 85 1.64 11.24 -8.68
CA LEU A 85 2.88 11.99 -8.89
C LEU A 85 3.52 11.62 -10.23
N LEU A 86 3.54 10.34 -10.56
CA LEU A 86 4.05 9.86 -11.85
C LEU A 86 3.24 10.42 -13.01
N PHE A 87 1.91 10.40 -12.92
CA PHE A 87 1.04 10.96 -13.96
C PHE A 87 1.32 12.45 -14.16
N ARG A 88 1.46 13.19 -13.06
CA ARG A 88 1.78 14.63 -13.14
C ARG A 88 3.13 14.86 -13.81
N SER A 89 4.13 14.04 -13.50
CA SER A 89 5.46 14.15 -14.09
C SER A 89 5.47 13.86 -15.58
N LEU A 90 4.54 13.03 -16.06
CA LEU A 90 4.39 12.71 -17.48
C LEU A 90 3.53 13.73 -18.23
N GLY A 91 3.05 14.78 -17.55
CA GLY A 91 2.17 15.78 -18.15
C GLY A 91 0.71 15.34 -18.25
N LEU A 92 0.36 14.21 -17.62
CA LEU A 92 -1.02 13.73 -17.57
C LEU A 92 -1.74 14.31 -16.37
N ASP A 93 -3.07 14.40 -16.48
CA ASP A 93 -3.89 14.87 -15.36
C ASP A 93 -3.96 13.77 -14.28
N PRO A 94 -3.52 14.05 -13.03
CA PRO A 94 -3.64 13.08 -11.95
C PRO A 94 -5.09 12.62 -11.71
N ALA A 95 -6.07 13.43 -12.04
CA ALA A 95 -7.49 13.08 -11.89
C ALA A 95 -7.93 11.95 -12.82
N LEU A 96 -7.12 11.55 -13.81
CA LEU A 96 -7.37 10.36 -14.62
C LEU A 96 -7.23 9.07 -13.81
N MET A 97 -6.56 9.12 -12.66
CA MET A 97 -6.45 7.98 -11.76
C MET A 97 -7.80 7.74 -11.08
N SER A 98 -8.52 6.73 -11.52
CA SER A 98 -9.77 6.33 -10.88
C SER A 98 -9.50 5.38 -9.71
N ASN A 99 -10.43 5.34 -8.74
CA ASN A 99 -10.33 4.39 -7.63
C ASN A 99 -10.26 2.93 -8.11
N PRO A 100 -11.08 2.47 -9.07
CA PRO A 100 -10.92 1.12 -9.60
C PRO A 100 -9.56 0.86 -10.22
N PHE A 101 -8.97 1.83 -10.90
CA PHE A 101 -7.64 1.69 -11.49
C PHE A 101 -6.57 1.49 -10.43
N VAL A 102 -6.57 2.34 -9.38
CA VAL A 102 -5.63 2.22 -8.26
C VAL A 102 -5.82 0.90 -7.53
N SER A 103 -7.06 0.51 -7.24
CA SER A 103 -7.36 -0.76 -6.58
C SER A 103 -6.88 -1.95 -7.38
N ALA A 104 -7.06 -1.94 -8.70
CA ALA A 104 -6.62 -3.04 -9.56
C ALA A 104 -5.09 -3.21 -9.51
N ILE A 105 -4.34 -2.11 -9.58
CA ILE A 105 -2.89 -2.14 -9.50
C ILE A 105 -2.44 -2.66 -8.13
N VAL A 106 -3.01 -2.12 -7.05
CA VAL A 106 -2.66 -2.52 -5.69
C VAL A 106 -3.01 -3.98 -5.43
N ASP A 107 -4.13 -4.46 -5.95
CA ASP A 107 -4.54 -5.86 -5.81
C ASP A 107 -3.54 -6.81 -6.47
N VAL A 108 -3.09 -6.50 -7.68
CA VAL A 108 -2.10 -7.31 -8.39
C VAL A 108 -0.77 -7.29 -7.64
N VAL A 109 -0.29 -6.12 -7.25
CA VAL A 109 0.96 -5.97 -6.50
C VAL A 109 0.85 -6.68 -5.14
N GLY A 110 -0.29 -6.56 -4.48
CA GLY A 110 -0.54 -7.23 -3.20
C GLY A 110 -0.53 -8.75 -3.33
N LEU A 111 -1.09 -9.29 -4.41
CA LEU A 111 -1.06 -10.73 -4.67
C LEU A 111 0.37 -11.23 -4.89
N VAL A 112 1.16 -10.51 -5.66
CA VAL A 112 2.58 -10.83 -5.88
C VAL A 112 3.33 -10.80 -4.55
N LEU A 113 3.08 -9.79 -3.72
CA LEU A 113 3.71 -9.66 -2.42
C LEU A 113 3.33 -10.83 -1.50
N TYR A 114 2.04 -11.21 -1.47
CA TYR A 114 1.57 -12.36 -0.70
C TYR A 114 2.29 -13.64 -1.11
N MET A 115 2.35 -13.90 -2.41
CA MET A 115 3.03 -15.08 -2.94
C MET A 115 4.51 -15.07 -2.57
N GLY A 116 5.18 -13.92 -2.69
CA GLY A 116 6.58 -13.78 -2.31
C GLY A 116 6.83 -14.05 -0.83
N ILE A 117 5.99 -13.50 0.04
CA ILE A 117 6.11 -13.73 1.48
C ILE A 117 5.83 -15.20 1.82
N ALA A 118 4.79 -15.78 1.24
CA ALA A 118 4.46 -17.18 1.48
C ALA A 118 5.60 -18.11 1.07
N LEU A 119 6.21 -17.87 -0.09
CA LEU A 119 7.34 -18.65 -0.56
C LEU A 119 8.58 -18.46 0.33
N ALA A 120 8.83 -17.23 0.76
CA ALA A 120 9.99 -16.94 1.62
C ALA A 120 9.84 -17.59 3.01
N VAL A 121 8.63 -17.58 3.57
CA VAL A 121 8.37 -18.08 4.93
C VAL A 121 8.14 -19.60 4.94
N LEU A 122 7.39 -20.13 3.99
CA LEU A 122 6.94 -21.51 3.96
C LEU A 122 7.73 -22.40 3.00
N GLY A 123 8.11 -21.83 1.84
CA GLY A 123 8.77 -22.59 0.80
C GLY A 123 10.27 -22.62 0.90
N GLY A 124 10.82 -21.84 1.81
CA GLY A 124 12.24 -21.77 2.18
C GLY A 124 13.19 -21.89 1.01
#